data_9c38ad7d72b2621b90fe276a014bd4c2
#
_entry.id   9c38ad7d72b2621b90fe276a014bd4c2
#
_cell.length_a   1.000
_cell.length_b   1.000
_cell.length_c   1.000
_cell.angle_alpha   90.00
_cell.angle_beta   90.00
_cell.angle_gamma   90.00
#
_symmetry.space_group_name_H-M   'P 1'
#
loop_
_entity.id
_entity.type
_entity.pdbx_description
1 polymer ?
#
loop_
_entity_poly.entity_id
_entity_poly.type
_entity_poly.pdbx_seq_one_letter_code
_entity_poly.pdbx_strand_id
1 'polypeptide(L)'
;MCGAIKDGGGEGESTGIGALLRVFRAAAGTTLGRPILQREVADALHRSERWYRDLEGGVITRPLTRHELDTIGTLLGLDRVQRRALFLVSNGGGLSSPETQEPPRISDELRLLLDQQPFPAYVIDATWNVLAVNTSMAALFPWSTAPGANLMRWLLLSAEARDQHLHWEADAEVCVRMLRDAAVDRPHDPDLQQLISDTRQNPAVRDLWTRGAADFADHYDGHVLQMTLPLFDGQVTELVTHVLQPAGLPGCRMTILTQRAPQEPASRQAVPAK
;
A
#
# COMPACT_ATOMS: atom_id res chain seq x y z
N MET A 1 36.72 -49.16 3.70
CA MET A 1 36.77 -48.03 2.74
C MET A 1 35.41 -47.37 2.76
N CYS A 2 35.31 -46.26 3.47
CA CYS A 2 34.10 -45.51 3.68
C CYS A 2 34.13 -44.31 2.73
N GLY A 3 33.27 -44.32 1.72
CA GLY A 3 33.10 -43.22 0.76
C GLY A 3 32.16 -42.17 1.33
N ALA A 4 32.67 -40.99 1.62
CA ALA A 4 31.90 -39.86 2.06
C ALA A 4 31.06 -39.30 0.86
N ILE A 5 29.76 -39.32 1.00
CA ILE A 5 28.83 -38.62 0.13
C ILE A 5 28.90 -37.13 0.50
N LYS A 6 29.35 -36.30 -0.44
CA LYS A 6 29.28 -34.85 -0.32
C LYS A 6 27.83 -34.43 -0.51
N ASP A 7 27.25 -33.91 0.55
CA ASP A 7 26.00 -33.16 0.49
C ASP A 7 26.23 -31.89 -0.33
N GLY A 8 25.61 -31.86 -1.51
CA GLY A 8 25.45 -30.66 -2.32
C GLY A 8 24.44 -29.74 -1.67
N GLY A 9 24.92 -28.71 -0.97
CA GLY A 9 24.07 -27.62 -0.49
C GLY A 9 23.41 -26.93 -1.68
N GLY A 10 22.09 -27.14 -1.82
CA GLY A 10 21.26 -26.33 -2.72
C GLY A 10 21.28 -24.90 -2.24
N GLU A 11 21.93 -24.02 -3.01
CA GLU A 11 21.79 -22.58 -2.88
C GLU A 11 20.31 -22.24 -3.16
N GLY A 12 19.57 -21.99 -2.08
CA GLY A 12 18.25 -21.37 -2.18
C GLY A 12 18.44 -20.01 -2.85
N GLU A 13 18.00 -19.87 -4.10
CA GLU A 13 17.95 -18.59 -4.79
C GLU A 13 17.13 -17.62 -3.92
N SER A 14 17.85 -16.72 -3.27
CA SER A 14 17.29 -15.62 -2.51
C SER A 14 16.47 -14.74 -3.48
N THR A 15 15.15 -14.88 -3.46
CA THR A 15 14.20 -14.07 -4.23
C THR A 15 14.07 -12.68 -3.61
N GLY A 16 15.19 -12.06 -3.27
CA GLY A 16 15.26 -10.74 -2.66
C GLY A 16 15.31 -9.62 -3.72
N ILE A 17 15.19 -8.37 -3.23
CA ILE A 17 15.22 -7.16 -4.07
C ILE A 17 16.47 -7.12 -4.98
N GLY A 18 17.61 -7.58 -4.52
CA GLY A 18 18.86 -7.62 -5.28
C GLY A 18 18.77 -8.51 -6.52
N ALA A 19 18.13 -9.68 -6.42
CA ALA A 19 17.92 -10.58 -7.55
C ALA A 19 16.99 -9.93 -8.58
N LEU A 20 15.91 -9.30 -8.13
CA LEU A 20 14.95 -8.60 -8.99
C LEU A 20 15.59 -7.43 -9.74
N LEU A 21 16.40 -6.63 -9.05
CA LEU A 21 17.14 -5.51 -9.65
C LEU A 21 18.11 -5.98 -10.74
N ARG A 22 18.82 -7.09 -10.52
CA ARG A 22 19.68 -7.69 -11.54
C ARG A 22 18.92 -8.08 -12.80
N VAL A 23 17.78 -8.74 -12.63
CA VAL A 23 16.91 -9.15 -13.75
C VAL A 23 16.42 -7.92 -14.51
N PHE A 24 15.89 -6.91 -13.83
CA PHE A 24 15.39 -5.71 -14.48
C PHE A 24 16.49 -4.91 -15.19
N ARG A 25 17.66 -4.78 -14.59
CA ARG A 25 18.81 -4.11 -15.24
C ARG A 25 19.27 -4.85 -16.49
N ALA A 26 19.31 -6.19 -16.46
CA ALA A 26 19.66 -7.00 -17.63
C ALA A 26 18.61 -6.85 -18.74
N ALA A 27 17.32 -6.92 -18.40
CA ALA A 27 16.21 -6.77 -19.37
C ALA A 27 16.22 -5.36 -20.00
N ALA A 28 16.41 -4.31 -19.22
CA ALA A 28 16.51 -2.94 -19.70
C ALA A 28 17.72 -2.76 -20.63
N GLY A 29 18.86 -3.39 -20.32
CA GLY A 29 20.02 -3.39 -21.18
C GLY A 29 19.77 -4.04 -22.54
N THR A 30 19.01 -5.14 -22.58
CA THR A 30 18.58 -5.80 -23.82
C THR A 30 17.70 -4.88 -24.66
N THR A 31 16.75 -4.18 -24.04
CA THR A 31 15.86 -3.23 -24.72
C THR A 31 16.62 -2.04 -25.32
N LEU A 32 17.65 -1.55 -24.61
CA LEU A 32 18.48 -0.42 -25.05
C LEU A 32 19.61 -0.80 -26.01
N GLY A 33 19.82 -2.09 -26.28
CA GLY A 33 20.91 -2.59 -27.14
C GLY A 33 22.31 -2.41 -26.52
N ARG A 34 22.41 -2.07 -25.23
CA ARG A 34 23.66 -1.96 -24.48
C ARG A 34 23.46 -2.33 -23.01
N PRO A 35 24.48 -2.88 -22.34
CA PRO A 35 24.37 -3.16 -20.92
C PRO A 35 24.23 -1.85 -20.11
N ILE A 36 23.32 -1.85 -19.14
CA ILE A 36 23.23 -0.80 -18.11
C ILE A 36 24.19 -1.21 -16.97
N LEU A 37 25.14 -0.34 -16.70
CA LEU A 37 26.15 -0.59 -15.66
C LEU A 37 25.60 -0.29 -14.26
N GLN A 38 26.08 -1.00 -13.27
CA GLN A 38 25.73 -0.74 -11.85
C GLN A 38 26.03 0.71 -11.45
N ARG A 39 27.11 1.27 -11.98
CA ARG A 39 27.48 2.68 -11.76
C ARG A 39 26.40 3.65 -12.29
N GLU A 40 25.80 3.38 -13.45
CA GLU A 40 24.77 4.26 -14.02
C GLU A 40 23.54 4.34 -13.08
N VAL A 41 23.14 3.21 -12.49
CA VAL A 41 22.03 3.18 -11.53
C VAL A 41 22.42 3.87 -10.22
N ALA A 42 23.64 3.63 -9.74
CA ALA A 42 24.16 4.28 -8.54
C ALA A 42 24.21 5.81 -8.69
N ASP A 43 24.73 6.30 -9.82
CA ASP A 43 24.82 7.73 -10.12
C ASP A 43 23.42 8.38 -10.14
N ALA A 44 22.43 7.73 -10.77
CA ALA A 44 21.05 8.21 -10.79
C ALA A 44 20.42 8.28 -9.39
N LEU A 45 20.82 7.39 -8.49
CA LEU A 45 20.38 7.37 -7.09
C LEU A 45 21.20 8.29 -6.17
N HIS A 46 22.18 9.01 -6.71
CA HIS A 46 23.17 9.79 -5.93
C HIS A 46 23.85 8.94 -4.84
N ARG A 47 24.20 7.69 -5.20
CA ARG A 47 24.87 6.72 -4.33
C ARG A 47 26.19 6.27 -4.95
N SER A 48 27.05 5.63 -4.14
CA SER A 48 28.26 5.01 -4.65
C SER A 48 27.95 3.70 -5.40
N GLU A 49 28.78 3.35 -6.38
CA GLU A 49 28.69 2.05 -7.08
C GLU A 49 28.75 0.87 -6.11
N ARG A 50 29.61 0.97 -5.07
CA ARG A 50 29.69 -0.03 -4.00
C ARG A 50 28.35 -0.21 -3.30
N TRP A 51 27.65 0.88 -2.97
CA TRP A 51 26.34 0.83 -2.33
C TRP A 51 25.32 0.07 -3.20
N TYR A 52 25.28 0.37 -4.50
CA TYR A 52 24.35 -0.31 -5.40
C TYR A 52 24.71 -1.80 -5.61
N ARG A 53 26.00 -2.12 -5.66
CA ARG A 53 26.49 -3.52 -5.69
C ARG A 53 26.08 -4.28 -4.44
N ASP A 54 26.21 -3.67 -3.28
CA ASP A 54 25.81 -4.25 -1.99
C ASP A 54 24.27 -4.44 -1.93
N LEU A 55 23.48 -3.54 -2.55
CA LEU A 55 22.03 -3.68 -2.71
C LEU A 55 21.69 -4.86 -3.64
N GLU A 56 22.27 -4.93 -4.82
CA GLU A 56 22.08 -6.08 -5.74
C GLU A 56 22.59 -7.40 -5.15
N GLY A 57 23.60 -7.34 -4.31
CA GLY A 57 24.16 -8.49 -3.59
C GLY A 57 23.31 -8.97 -2.42
N GLY A 58 22.26 -8.23 -2.03
CA GLY A 58 21.42 -8.56 -0.88
C GLY A 58 22.04 -8.24 0.47
N VAL A 59 23.16 -7.50 0.50
CA VAL A 59 23.83 -7.05 1.74
C VAL A 59 23.02 -5.91 2.37
N ILE A 60 22.42 -5.03 1.54
CA ILE A 60 21.54 -3.96 1.99
C ILE A 60 20.12 -4.51 1.96
N THR A 61 19.51 -4.63 3.16
CA THR A 61 18.18 -5.23 3.37
C THR A 61 17.11 -4.20 3.75
N ARG A 62 17.47 -2.91 3.87
CA ARG A 62 16.50 -1.86 4.16
C ARG A 62 15.53 -1.66 2.99
N PRO A 63 14.28 -1.28 3.25
CA PRO A 63 13.37 -0.84 2.20
C PRO A 63 13.95 0.33 1.39
N LEU A 64 13.69 0.35 0.09
CA LEU A 64 14.00 1.50 -0.75
C LEU A 64 12.95 2.59 -0.53
N THR A 65 13.40 3.83 -0.52
CA THR A 65 12.48 4.97 -0.48
C THR A 65 11.69 5.06 -1.78
N ARG A 66 10.53 5.73 -1.75
CA ARG A 66 9.72 5.97 -2.96
C ARG A 66 10.56 6.62 -4.07
N HIS A 67 11.34 7.64 -3.73
CA HIS A 67 12.21 8.31 -4.69
C HIS A 67 13.24 7.36 -5.32
N GLU A 68 13.86 6.46 -4.53
CA GLU A 68 14.77 5.45 -5.05
C GLU A 68 14.06 4.48 -6.01
N LEU A 69 12.84 4.03 -5.66
CA LEU A 69 12.02 3.15 -6.50
C LEU A 69 11.60 3.82 -7.82
N ASP A 70 11.15 5.07 -7.77
CA ASP A 70 10.74 5.83 -8.94
C ASP A 70 11.94 6.12 -9.86
N THR A 71 13.10 6.47 -9.30
CA THR A 71 14.34 6.70 -10.05
C THR A 71 14.79 5.42 -10.76
N ILE A 72 14.84 4.29 -10.07
CA ILE A 72 15.17 2.98 -10.66
C ILE A 72 14.17 2.63 -11.76
N GLY A 73 12.88 2.75 -11.45
CA GLY A 73 11.81 2.42 -12.39
C GLY A 73 11.86 3.26 -13.68
N THR A 74 12.24 4.52 -13.57
CA THR A 74 12.38 5.42 -14.74
C THR A 74 13.63 5.10 -15.53
N LEU A 75 14.77 4.93 -14.85
CA LEU A 75 16.05 4.65 -15.51
C LEU A 75 16.02 3.30 -16.26
N LEU A 76 15.43 2.28 -15.64
CA LEU A 76 15.35 0.94 -16.23
C LEU A 76 14.16 0.77 -17.19
N GLY A 77 13.32 1.81 -17.39
CA GLY A 77 12.15 1.74 -18.24
C GLY A 77 11.13 0.68 -17.79
N LEU A 78 11.01 0.47 -16.47
CA LEU A 78 10.14 -0.56 -15.92
C LEU A 78 8.68 -0.24 -16.23
N ASP A 79 7.96 -1.25 -16.68
CA ASP A 79 6.51 -1.18 -16.84
C ASP A 79 5.80 -1.19 -15.45
N ARG A 80 4.47 -1.04 -15.48
CA ARG A 80 3.65 -0.98 -14.28
C ARG A 80 3.80 -2.22 -13.39
N VAL A 81 3.81 -3.41 -13.99
CA VAL A 81 3.91 -4.69 -13.27
C VAL A 81 5.29 -4.82 -12.61
N GLN A 82 6.33 -4.46 -13.34
CA GLN A 82 7.72 -4.50 -12.86
C GLN A 82 7.96 -3.49 -11.71
N ARG A 83 7.44 -2.27 -11.82
CA ARG A 83 7.50 -1.27 -10.75
C ARG A 83 6.79 -1.75 -9.48
N ARG A 84 5.63 -2.40 -9.67
CA ARG A 84 4.87 -2.97 -8.56
C ARG A 84 5.63 -4.11 -7.87
N ALA A 85 6.21 -5.04 -8.65
CA ALA A 85 7.03 -6.12 -8.12
C ALA A 85 8.22 -5.58 -7.31
N LEU A 86 8.91 -4.56 -7.84
CA LEU A 86 10.02 -3.91 -7.16
C LEU A 86 9.60 -3.28 -5.83
N PHE A 87 8.46 -2.61 -5.80
CA PHE A 87 7.89 -2.02 -4.59
C PHE A 87 7.55 -3.08 -3.54
N LEU A 88 6.84 -4.14 -3.92
CA LEU A 88 6.45 -5.22 -3.00
C LEU A 88 7.66 -5.90 -2.38
N VAL A 89 8.63 -6.29 -3.21
CA VAL A 89 9.85 -6.95 -2.73
C VAL A 89 10.69 -6.03 -1.85
N SER A 90 10.75 -4.72 -2.16
CA SER A 90 11.45 -3.72 -1.35
C SER A 90 10.87 -3.56 0.05
N ASN A 91 9.56 -3.70 0.19
CA ASN A 91 8.86 -3.53 1.47
C ASN A 91 8.67 -4.85 2.23
N GLY A 92 9.44 -5.89 1.90
CA GLY A 92 9.37 -7.19 2.57
C GLY A 92 8.18 -8.05 2.13
N GLY A 93 7.42 -7.59 1.14
CA GLY A 93 6.45 -8.40 0.43
C GLY A 93 7.18 -9.35 -0.51
N GLY A 94 7.63 -10.50 -0.02
CA GLY A 94 8.13 -11.56 -0.88
C GLY A 94 7.06 -11.93 -1.90
N LEU A 95 7.48 -12.38 -3.10
CA LEU A 95 6.62 -13.07 -4.06
C LEU A 95 6.21 -14.43 -3.44
N SER A 96 5.51 -14.37 -2.30
CA SER A 96 4.98 -15.57 -1.68
C SER A 96 3.85 -16.08 -2.54
N SER A 97 4.04 -17.25 -3.11
CA SER A 97 2.96 -18.06 -3.67
C SER A 97 1.79 -18.11 -2.68
N PRO A 98 0.55 -18.16 -3.18
CA PRO A 98 -0.63 -18.29 -2.34
C PRO A 98 -0.78 -19.74 -1.86
N GLU A 99 0.18 -20.23 -1.06
CA GLU A 99 -0.01 -21.47 -0.31
C GLU A 99 -0.58 -21.10 1.06
N THR A 100 -1.87 -21.43 1.25
CA THR A 100 -2.57 -21.65 2.53
C THR A 100 -1.95 -20.94 3.74
N GLN A 101 -2.01 -19.60 3.76
CA GLN A 101 -1.72 -18.89 4.98
C GLN A 101 -2.99 -18.90 5.85
N GLU A 102 -2.86 -19.40 7.08
CA GLU A 102 -3.87 -19.13 8.12
C GLU A 102 -4.19 -17.62 8.13
N PRO A 103 -5.45 -17.25 8.37
CA PRO A 103 -5.81 -15.84 8.44
C PRO A 103 -4.85 -15.10 9.40
N PRO A 104 -4.36 -13.92 9.01
CA PRO A 104 -3.36 -13.20 9.79
C PRO A 104 -3.88 -12.94 11.20
N ARG A 105 -3.11 -13.37 12.21
CA ARG A 105 -3.45 -13.16 13.61
C ARG A 105 -2.70 -11.94 14.15
N ILE A 106 -3.44 -11.02 14.72
CA ILE A 106 -2.87 -9.85 15.40
C ILE A 106 -2.21 -10.31 16.70
N SER A 107 -0.94 -9.97 16.89
CA SER A 107 -0.25 -10.25 18.16
C SER A 107 -0.81 -9.39 19.30
N ASP A 108 -0.62 -9.85 20.54
CA ASP A 108 -1.06 -9.13 21.73
C ASP A 108 -0.38 -7.75 21.84
N GLU A 109 0.88 -7.63 21.40
CA GLU A 109 1.62 -6.37 21.39
C GLU A 109 1.05 -5.36 20.38
N LEU A 110 0.69 -5.84 19.19
CA LEU A 110 0.05 -4.97 18.18
C LEU A 110 -1.36 -4.59 18.62
N ARG A 111 -2.08 -5.51 19.27
CA ARG A 111 -3.38 -5.22 19.87
C ARG A 111 -3.27 -4.15 20.95
N LEU A 112 -2.29 -4.29 21.84
CA LEU A 112 -2.01 -3.30 22.89
C LEU A 112 -1.69 -1.93 22.28
N LEU A 113 -0.83 -1.89 21.24
CA LEU A 113 -0.51 -0.66 20.54
C LEU A 113 -1.76 0.00 19.95
N LEU A 114 -2.61 -0.79 19.29
CA LEU A 114 -3.85 -0.33 18.68
C LEU A 114 -4.80 0.27 19.72
N ASP A 115 -5.00 -0.42 20.85
CA ASP A 115 -5.92 -0.02 21.90
C ASP A 115 -5.46 1.24 22.65
N GLN A 116 -4.15 1.51 22.68
CA GLN A 116 -3.58 2.71 23.29
C GLN A 116 -3.56 3.93 22.38
N GLN A 117 -3.96 3.80 21.09
CA GLN A 117 -4.07 4.97 20.23
C GLN A 117 -5.25 5.84 20.65
N PRO A 118 -5.04 7.15 20.91
CA PRO A 118 -6.14 8.07 21.21
C PRO A 118 -7.00 8.38 19.99
N PHE A 119 -6.44 8.21 18.79
CA PHE A 119 -7.08 8.44 17.51
C PHE A 119 -7.76 7.17 16.98
N PRO A 120 -8.82 7.29 16.14
CA PRO A 120 -9.40 6.15 15.46
C PRO A 120 -8.33 5.37 14.72
N ALA A 121 -8.22 4.08 15.00
CA ALA A 121 -7.22 3.22 14.39
C ALA A 121 -7.76 1.82 14.12
N TYR A 122 -7.32 1.21 13.03
CA TYR A 122 -7.73 -0.12 12.61
C TYR A 122 -6.60 -0.87 11.89
N VAL A 123 -6.70 -2.19 11.89
CA VAL A 123 -5.82 -3.09 11.13
C VAL A 123 -6.66 -3.83 10.11
N ILE A 124 -6.20 -3.87 8.86
CA ILE A 124 -6.82 -4.60 7.76
C ILE A 124 -5.81 -5.57 7.12
N ASP A 125 -6.33 -6.63 6.53
CA ASP A 125 -5.55 -7.56 5.72
C ASP A 125 -5.34 -7.05 4.28
N ALA A 126 -4.72 -7.89 3.46
CA ALA A 126 -4.43 -7.60 2.07
C ALA A 126 -5.71 -7.46 1.19
N THR A 127 -6.85 -7.98 1.62
CA THR A 127 -8.17 -7.88 0.97
C THR A 127 -9.09 -6.87 1.64
N TRP A 128 -8.54 -6.02 2.50
CA TRP A 128 -9.23 -4.96 3.26
C TRP A 128 -10.25 -5.46 4.27
N ASN A 129 -10.19 -6.73 4.68
CA ASN A 129 -10.99 -7.21 5.81
C ASN A 129 -10.47 -6.59 7.09
N VAL A 130 -11.38 -6.11 7.93
CA VAL A 130 -11.03 -5.52 9.23
C VAL A 130 -10.66 -6.63 10.20
N LEU A 131 -9.41 -6.62 10.65
CA LEU A 131 -8.89 -7.60 11.61
C LEU A 131 -9.03 -7.11 13.06
N ALA A 132 -8.85 -5.82 13.28
CA ALA A 132 -9.06 -5.18 14.58
C ALA A 132 -9.30 -3.68 14.44
N VAL A 133 -9.99 -3.14 15.44
CA VAL A 133 -10.22 -1.71 15.62
C VAL A 133 -10.02 -1.34 17.08
N ASN A 134 -9.66 -0.07 17.35
CA ASN A 134 -9.69 0.46 18.71
C ASN A 134 -11.06 1.07 19.06
N THR A 135 -11.24 1.46 20.32
CA THR A 135 -12.49 2.04 20.82
C THR A 135 -12.88 3.32 20.06
N SER A 136 -11.90 4.17 19.74
CA SER A 136 -12.14 5.41 18.99
C SER A 136 -12.64 5.15 17.57
N MET A 137 -12.10 4.13 16.89
CA MET A 137 -12.56 3.73 15.57
C MET A 137 -13.96 3.13 15.61
N ALA A 138 -14.23 2.26 16.60
CA ALA A 138 -15.56 1.67 16.80
C ALA A 138 -16.65 2.72 17.07
N ALA A 139 -16.31 3.78 17.80
CA ALA A 139 -17.22 4.88 18.06
C ALA A 139 -17.46 5.77 16.83
N LEU A 140 -16.41 6.04 16.05
CA LEU A 140 -16.50 6.91 14.87
C LEU A 140 -17.15 6.20 13.68
N PHE A 141 -16.82 4.90 13.49
CA PHE A 141 -17.28 4.07 12.38
C PHE A 141 -17.83 2.72 12.89
N PRO A 142 -19.07 2.68 13.40
CA PRO A 142 -19.66 1.46 13.99
C PRO A 142 -19.66 0.25 13.05
N TRP A 143 -19.75 0.47 11.73
CA TRP A 143 -19.68 -0.61 10.72
C TRP A 143 -18.39 -1.45 10.84
N SER A 144 -17.30 -0.85 11.32
CA SER A 144 -15.99 -1.52 11.42
C SER A 144 -15.95 -2.66 12.44
N THR A 145 -16.95 -2.75 13.32
CA THR A 145 -17.08 -3.82 14.32
C THR A 145 -17.99 -4.96 13.86
N ALA A 146 -18.63 -4.83 12.71
CA ALA A 146 -19.52 -5.85 12.19
C ALA A 146 -18.74 -7.13 11.81
N PRO A 147 -19.30 -8.33 12.01
CA PRO A 147 -18.70 -9.57 11.52
C PRO A 147 -18.45 -9.49 10.00
N GLY A 148 -17.23 -9.79 9.58
CA GLY A 148 -16.83 -9.70 8.16
C GLY A 148 -16.73 -8.26 7.62
N ALA A 149 -16.55 -7.27 8.48
CA ALA A 149 -16.34 -5.89 8.06
C ALA A 149 -15.18 -5.79 7.05
N ASN A 150 -15.42 -5.09 5.96
CA ASN A 150 -14.44 -4.88 4.90
C ASN A 150 -14.49 -3.42 4.44
N LEU A 151 -13.36 -2.75 4.46
CA LEU A 151 -13.26 -1.32 4.15
C LEU A 151 -13.73 -0.99 2.73
N MET A 152 -13.33 -1.78 1.74
CA MET A 152 -13.70 -1.54 0.34
C MET A 152 -15.20 -1.77 0.10
N ARG A 153 -15.79 -2.78 0.76
CA ARG A 153 -17.23 -3.01 0.71
C ARG A 153 -18.01 -1.84 1.31
N TRP A 154 -17.58 -1.39 2.48
CA TRP A 154 -18.24 -0.25 3.10
C TRP A 154 -18.14 1.00 2.23
N LEU A 155 -16.94 1.38 1.79
CA LEU A 155 -16.75 2.62 1.03
C LEU A 155 -17.44 2.59 -0.33
N LEU A 156 -17.36 1.45 -1.04
CA LEU A 156 -17.88 1.38 -2.42
C LEU A 156 -19.34 0.96 -2.54
N LEU A 157 -19.87 0.22 -1.55
CA LEU A 157 -21.18 -0.42 -1.67
C LEU A 157 -22.24 0.14 -0.71
N SER A 158 -21.83 0.76 0.44
CA SER A 158 -22.80 1.26 1.40
C SER A 158 -23.33 2.65 1.04
N ALA A 159 -24.59 2.91 1.34
CA ALA A 159 -25.18 4.25 1.25
C ALA A 159 -24.55 5.16 2.32
N GLU A 160 -24.29 4.62 3.53
CA GLU A 160 -23.70 5.35 4.63
C GLU A 160 -22.37 6.02 4.25
N ALA A 161 -21.44 5.26 3.62
CA ALA A 161 -20.17 5.82 3.18
C ALA A 161 -20.35 6.93 2.16
N ARG A 162 -21.29 6.77 1.23
CA ARG A 162 -21.59 7.77 0.22
C ARG A 162 -22.14 9.07 0.82
N ASP A 163 -22.97 8.95 1.84
CA ASP A 163 -23.57 10.09 2.52
C ASP A 163 -22.56 10.80 3.43
N GLN A 164 -21.61 10.05 3.99
CA GLN A 164 -20.59 10.58 4.90
C GLN A 164 -19.40 11.22 4.19
N HIS A 165 -19.00 10.76 3.01
CA HIS A 165 -17.87 11.33 2.27
C HIS A 165 -18.32 12.51 1.42
N LEU A 166 -17.76 13.70 1.66
CA LEU A 166 -18.09 14.92 0.89
C LEU A 166 -17.73 14.79 -0.59
N HIS A 167 -16.64 14.07 -0.89
CA HIS A 167 -16.15 13.82 -2.25
C HIS A 167 -16.08 12.32 -2.54
N TRP A 168 -17.17 11.60 -2.22
CA TRP A 168 -17.23 10.14 -2.31
C TRP A 168 -16.74 9.59 -3.66
N GLU A 169 -17.08 10.21 -4.77
CA GLU A 169 -16.70 9.73 -6.09
C GLU A 169 -15.17 9.73 -6.29
N ALA A 170 -14.48 10.76 -5.82
CA ALA A 170 -13.02 10.84 -5.88
C ALA A 170 -12.35 9.79 -4.98
N ASP A 171 -12.86 9.59 -3.76
CA ASP A 171 -12.35 8.57 -2.83
C ASP A 171 -12.63 7.15 -3.37
N ALA A 172 -13.81 6.93 -3.95
CA ALA A 172 -14.19 5.66 -4.58
C ALA A 172 -13.32 5.35 -5.80
N GLU A 173 -12.93 6.36 -6.60
CA GLU A 173 -12.03 6.18 -7.73
C GLU A 173 -10.64 5.69 -7.28
N VAL A 174 -10.12 6.22 -6.18
CA VAL A 174 -8.86 5.74 -5.59
C VAL A 174 -9.00 4.29 -5.15
N CYS A 175 -10.09 3.92 -4.48
CA CYS A 175 -10.36 2.55 -4.07
C CYS A 175 -10.47 1.57 -5.24
N VAL A 176 -11.15 1.95 -6.32
CA VAL A 176 -11.24 1.14 -7.54
C VAL A 176 -9.85 0.93 -8.17
N ARG A 177 -8.98 1.95 -8.15
CA ARG A 177 -7.59 1.80 -8.60
C ARG A 177 -6.84 0.79 -7.74
N MET A 178 -6.96 0.88 -6.41
CA MET A 178 -6.34 -0.09 -5.48
C MET A 178 -6.82 -1.52 -5.73
N LEU A 179 -8.12 -1.72 -6.00
CA LEU A 179 -8.66 -3.03 -6.35
C LEU A 179 -8.10 -3.58 -7.67
N ARG A 180 -7.92 -2.73 -8.68
CA ARG A 180 -7.28 -3.13 -9.95
C ARG A 180 -5.84 -3.56 -9.76
N ASP A 181 -5.08 -2.81 -8.96
CA ASP A 181 -3.69 -3.13 -8.68
C ASP A 181 -3.57 -4.45 -7.93
N ALA A 182 -4.44 -4.65 -6.92
CA ALA A 182 -4.50 -5.91 -6.20
C ALA A 182 -4.91 -7.10 -7.09
N ALA A 183 -5.80 -6.90 -8.06
CA ALA A 183 -6.20 -7.95 -9.01
C ALA A 183 -5.06 -8.40 -9.93
N VAL A 184 -4.14 -7.49 -10.27
CA VAL A 184 -2.93 -7.84 -11.03
C VAL A 184 -1.97 -8.67 -10.19
N ASP A 185 -1.80 -8.28 -8.90
CA ASP A 185 -0.89 -8.96 -7.98
C ASP A 185 -1.43 -10.35 -7.55
N ARG A 186 -2.75 -10.48 -7.44
CA ARG A 186 -3.43 -11.69 -6.91
C ARG A 186 -4.62 -12.10 -7.79
N PRO A 187 -4.36 -12.52 -9.04
CA PRO A 187 -5.42 -12.80 -10.02
C PRO A 187 -6.30 -14.00 -9.65
N HIS A 188 -5.82 -14.88 -8.77
CA HIS A 188 -6.51 -16.12 -8.36
C HIS A 188 -7.04 -16.08 -6.93
N ASP A 189 -6.99 -14.94 -6.24
CA ASP A 189 -7.54 -14.75 -4.90
C ASP A 189 -9.08 -14.69 -4.99
N PRO A 190 -9.81 -15.70 -4.45
CA PRO A 190 -11.26 -15.79 -4.63
C PRO A 190 -12.00 -14.66 -3.89
N ASP A 191 -11.52 -14.23 -2.72
CA ASP A 191 -12.16 -13.19 -1.94
C ASP A 191 -12.01 -11.84 -2.62
N LEU A 192 -10.83 -11.57 -3.19
CA LEU A 192 -10.58 -10.38 -3.99
C LEU A 192 -11.43 -10.38 -5.27
N GLN A 193 -11.53 -11.51 -5.98
CA GLN A 193 -12.35 -11.60 -7.18
C GLN A 193 -13.84 -11.41 -6.88
N GLN A 194 -14.33 -11.94 -5.76
CA GLN A 194 -15.70 -11.73 -5.33
C GLN A 194 -15.96 -10.25 -4.99
N LEU A 195 -15.04 -9.60 -4.25
CA LEU A 195 -15.13 -8.17 -3.94
C LEU A 195 -15.16 -7.31 -5.22
N ILE A 196 -14.31 -7.60 -6.19
CA ILE A 196 -14.30 -6.91 -7.49
C ILE A 196 -15.60 -7.13 -8.25
N SER A 197 -16.11 -8.36 -8.27
CA SER A 197 -17.39 -8.68 -8.91
C SER A 197 -18.53 -7.87 -8.31
N ASP A 198 -18.63 -7.82 -6.99
CA ASP A 198 -19.67 -7.08 -6.27
C ASP A 198 -19.61 -5.57 -6.57
N THR A 199 -18.39 -5.00 -6.58
CA THR A 199 -18.20 -3.57 -6.88
C THR A 199 -18.55 -3.22 -8.33
N ARG A 200 -18.23 -4.10 -9.29
CA ARG A 200 -18.61 -3.91 -10.70
C ARG A 200 -20.11 -4.00 -10.96
N GLN A 201 -20.84 -4.75 -10.14
CA GLN A 201 -22.29 -4.86 -10.24
C GLN A 201 -23.01 -3.62 -9.67
N ASN A 202 -22.37 -2.85 -8.79
CA ASN A 202 -22.96 -1.65 -8.23
C ASN A 202 -23.00 -0.52 -9.29
N PRO A 203 -24.21 0.00 -9.65
CA PRO A 203 -24.35 1.02 -10.68
C PRO A 203 -23.54 2.30 -10.40
N ALA A 204 -23.42 2.71 -9.14
CA ALA A 204 -22.69 3.91 -8.75
C ALA A 204 -21.17 3.79 -8.89
N VAL A 205 -20.65 2.56 -8.88
CA VAL A 205 -19.19 2.27 -8.95
C VAL A 205 -18.81 1.80 -10.35
N ARG A 206 -19.75 1.27 -11.13
CA ARG A 206 -19.52 0.68 -12.46
C ARG A 206 -18.75 1.61 -13.39
N ASP A 207 -19.12 2.88 -13.43
CA ASP A 207 -18.50 3.85 -14.34
C ASP A 207 -17.04 4.15 -13.93
N LEU A 208 -16.73 4.05 -12.64
CA LEU A 208 -15.36 4.21 -12.14
C LEU A 208 -14.41 3.10 -12.64
N TRP A 209 -14.96 1.91 -12.89
CA TRP A 209 -14.20 0.81 -13.48
C TRP A 209 -13.83 1.04 -14.95
N THR A 210 -14.54 1.89 -15.68
CA THR A 210 -14.26 2.21 -17.09
C THR A 210 -13.32 3.39 -17.25
N ARG A 211 -13.23 4.26 -16.24
CA ARG A 211 -12.32 5.41 -16.26
C ARG A 211 -10.87 4.91 -16.21
N GLY A 212 -10.07 5.32 -17.19
CA GLY A 212 -8.64 4.99 -17.24
C GLY A 212 -7.90 5.69 -16.11
N ALA A 213 -7.13 4.94 -15.32
CA ALA A 213 -6.24 5.53 -14.32
C ALA A 213 -4.83 5.63 -14.90
N ALA A 214 -4.28 6.83 -14.97
CA ALA A 214 -2.92 7.07 -15.45
C ALA A 214 -1.85 6.86 -14.36
N ASP A 215 -2.21 6.91 -13.07
CA ASP A 215 -1.27 6.91 -11.96
C ASP A 215 -1.54 5.82 -10.92
N PHE A 216 -0.45 5.30 -10.30
CA PHE A 216 -0.53 4.42 -9.14
C PHE A 216 -1.22 5.12 -7.98
N ALA A 217 -2.28 4.50 -7.45
CA ALA A 217 -2.78 4.86 -6.14
C ALA A 217 -1.90 4.19 -5.08
N ASP A 218 -0.74 4.78 -4.81
CA ASP A 218 0.03 4.39 -3.65
C ASP A 218 -0.74 4.77 -2.40
N HIS A 219 -1.05 3.77 -1.62
CA HIS A 219 -1.59 3.82 -0.27
C HIS A 219 -2.23 5.16 0.14
N TYR A 220 -3.36 5.08 0.80
CA TYR A 220 -4.04 6.21 1.43
C TYR A 220 -3.19 6.99 2.47
N ASP A 221 -1.87 6.78 2.52
CA ASP A 221 -1.01 7.48 3.47
C ASP A 221 -0.95 8.97 3.14
N GLY A 222 -1.26 9.81 4.13
CA GLY A 222 -1.37 11.26 3.96
C GLY A 222 -2.62 11.74 3.21
N HIS A 223 -3.52 10.83 2.79
CA HIS A 223 -4.77 11.23 2.12
C HIS A 223 -5.70 11.94 3.11
N VAL A 224 -6.35 12.99 2.64
CA VAL A 224 -7.29 13.78 3.44
C VAL A 224 -8.72 13.42 3.02
N LEU A 225 -9.45 12.79 3.94
CA LEU A 225 -10.86 12.50 3.79
C LEU A 225 -11.67 13.67 4.34
N GLN A 226 -12.54 14.28 3.54
CA GLN A 226 -13.52 15.25 3.99
C GLN A 226 -14.84 14.55 4.23
N MET A 227 -15.25 14.50 5.48
CA MET A 227 -16.39 13.68 5.90
C MET A 227 -17.37 14.48 6.76
N THR A 228 -18.64 14.12 6.65
CA THR A 228 -19.72 14.53 7.56
C THR A 228 -20.11 13.35 8.42
N LEU A 229 -19.68 13.35 9.68
CA LEU A 229 -19.88 12.22 10.59
C LEU A 229 -20.89 12.59 11.69
N PRO A 230 -21.79 11.67 12.07
CA PRO A 230 -22.79 11.93 13.12
C PRO A 230 -22.15 12.38 14.43
N LEU A 231 -20.97 11.87 14.79
CA LEU A 231 -20.26 12.23 16.01
C LEU A 231 -19.82 13.71 16.06
N PHE A 232 -19.76 14.38 14.91
CA PHE A 232 -19.40 15.80 14.78
C PHE A 232 -20.61 16.67 14.36
N ASP A 233 -21.81 16.28 14.77
CA ASP A 233 -23.06 17.03 14.51
C ASP A 233 -23.26 17.40 13.02
N GLY A 234 -22.77 16.57 12.11
CA GLY A 234 -22.85 16.79 10.67
C GLY A 234 -21.93 17.89 10.13
N GLN A 235 -20.99 18.38 10.93
CA GLN A 235 -19.97 19.31 10.45
C GLN A 235 -18.93 18.59 9.59
N VAL A 236 -18.45 19.26 8.54
CA VAL A 236 -17.39 18.73 7.69
C VAL A 236 -16.11 18.65 8.52
N THR A 237 -15.55 17.45 8.58
CA THR A 237 -14.34 17.14 9.30
C THR A 237 -13.29 16.60 8.35
N GLU A 238 -12.07 17.07 8.45
CA GLU A 238 -10.93 16.54 7.69
C GLU A 238 -10.20 15.49 8.53
N LEU A 239 -10.16 14.27 8.00
CA LEU A 239 -9.41 13.16 8.58
C LEU A 239 -8.21 12.85 7.69
N VAL A 240 -7.02 12.86 8.28
CA VAL A 240 -5.79 12.48 7.58
C VAL A 240 -5.48 11.02 7.89
N THR A 241 -5.27 10.22 6.86
CA THR A 241 -4.90 8.81 7.00
C THR A 241 -3.39 8.66 7.18
N HIS A 242 -2.97 7.88 8.17
CA HIS A 242 -1.58 7.48 8.37
C HIS A 242 -1.51 5.97 8.28
N VAL A 243 -0.80 5.46 7.28
CA VAL A 243 -0.73 4.02 6.98
C VAL A 243 0.63 3.46 7.39
N LEU A 244 0.61 2.47 8.28
CA LEU A 244 1.79 1.74 8.75
C LEU A 244 1.70 0.28 8.31
N GLN A 245 2.84 -0.33 8.06
CA GLN A 245 2.93 -1.75 7.76
C GLN A 245 3.59 -2.47 8.94
N PRO A 246 2.83 -3.25 9.73
CA PRO A 246 3.40 -4.01 10.84
C PRO A 246 4.36 -5.08 10.30
N ALA A 247 5.61 -5.06 10.76
CA ALA A 247 6.66 -5.98 10.28
C ALA A 247 6.31 -7.47 10.50
N GLY A 248 5.56 -7.77 11.56
CA GLY A 248 5.12 -9.13 11.89
C GLY A 248 3.88 -9.63 11.13
N LEU A 249 3.24 -8.78 10.29
CA LEU A 249 2.01 -9.09 9.57
C LEU A 249 2.15 -8.69 8.09
N PRO A 250 2.83 -9.51 7.27
CA PRO A 250 2.99 -9.22 5.84
C PRO A 250 1.63 -9.05 5.14
N GLY A 251 1.51 -8.01 4.31
CA GLY A 251 0.27 -7.70 3.60
C GLY A 251 -0.79 -6.98 4.42
N CYS A 252 -0.66 -6.92 5.75
CA CYS A 252 -1.57 -6.15 6.60
C CYS A 252 -1.14 -4.69 6.70
N ARG A 253 -2.11 -3.83 7.02
CA ARG A 253 -1.90 -2.39 7.24
C ARG A 253 -2.60 -1.96 8.52
N MET A 254 -1.92 -1.15 9.31
CA MET A 254 -2.52 -0.40 10.41
C MET A 254 -2.72 1.03 9.95
N THR A 255 -3.94 1.54 10.03
CA THR A 255 -4.25 2.92 9.69
C THR A 255 -4.69 3.67 10.94
N ILE A 256 -4.17 4.89 11.11
CA ILE A 256 -4.56 5.83 12.15
C ILE A 256 -5.17 7.04 11.44
N LEU A 257 -6.31 7.52 11.94
CA LEU A 257 -7.01 8.68 11.41
C LEU A 257 -6.83 9.86 12.36
N THR A 258 -6.12 10.91 11.93
CA THR A 258 -5.97 12.12 12.73
C THR A 258 -6.87 13.22 12.18
N GLN A 259 -7.51 13.98 13.07
CA GLN A 259 -8.28 15.13 12.67
C GLN A 259 -7.34 16.30 12.36
N ARG A 260 -7.50 16.90 11.18
CA ARG A 260 -6.81 18.16 10.88
C ARG A 260 -7.55 19.29 11.59
N ALA A 261 -6.82 20.08 12.37
CA ALA A 261 -7.40 21.28 12.97
C ALA A 261 -7.95 22.21 11.87
N PRO A 262 -9.12 22.87 12.08
CA PRO A 262 -9.60 23.88 11.14
C PRO A 262 -8.50 24.91 10.91
N GLN A 263 -8.15 25.16 9.64
CA GLN A 263 -7.26 26.26 9.33
C GLN A 263 -7.99 27.55 9.66
N GLU A 264 -7.50 28.31 10.65
CA GLU A 264 -7.92 29.70 10.84
C GLU A 264 -7.73 30.42 9.50
N PRO A 265 -8.77 31.14 9.00
CA PRO A 265 -8.60 31.92 7.78
C PRO A 265 -7.43 32.89 8.02
N ALA A 266 -6.43 32.81 7.13
CA ALA A 266 -5.24 33.66 7.21
C ALA A 266 -5.70 35.11 7.42
N SER A 267 -5.44 35.65 8.60
CA SER A 267 -5.75 37.04 8.94
C SER A 267 -5.15 37.91 7.84
N ARG A 268 -6.01 38.59 7.05
CA ARG A 268 -5.56 39.58 6.09
C ARG A 268 -4.66 40.55 6.82
N GLN A 269 -3.36 40.45 6.64
CA GLN A 269 -2.43 41.48 7.09
C GLN A 269 -2.92 42.77 6.48
N ALA A 270 -3.43 43.64 7.36
CA ALA A 270 -3.77 45.01 6.98
C ALA A 270 -2.50 45.68 6.45
N VAL A 271 -2.49 46.02 5.17
CA VAL A 271 -1.45 46.85 4.58
C VAL A 271 -1.53 48.21 5.27
N PRO A 272 -0.47 48.70 5.93
CA PRO A 272 -0.51 50.01 6.50
C PRO A 272 -0.60 51.03 5.36
N ALA A 273 -1.65 51.86 5.38
CA ALA A 273 -1.76 53.01 4.49
C ALA A 273 -0.61 53.98 4.77
N LYS A 274 0.08 54.36 3.70
CA LYS A 274 1.07 55.46 3.70
C LYS A 274 0.36 56.78 3.63
#